data_8127907de6c37c69de7bd89a84deea66
#
_entry.id   8127907de6c37c69de7bd89a84deea66
#
_cell.length_a   1.000
_cell.length_b   1.000
_cell.length_c   1.000
_cell.angle_alpha   90.00
_cell.angle_beta   90.00
_cell.angle_gamma   90.00
#
_symmetry.space_group_name_H-M   'P 1'
#
loop_
_entity.id
_entity.type
_entity.pdbx_description
1 polymer ?
#
loop_
_entity_poly.entity_id
_entity_poly.type
_entity_poly.pdbx_seq_one_letter_code
_entity_poly.pdbx_strand_id
1 'polypeptide(L)'
;MQLNISGHHVELTPALKDYVAGKFDKLERHFDHISNCQVTLEVEKVRQMAEATLHVIGGEIHAKAENSDMYAAIDALVDKLDRQILKHKEKNVDRMHGNGAR
;
A
#
# COMPACT_ATOMS: atom_id res chain seq x y z
N MET A 1 10.81 6.22 -3.24
CA MET A 1 9.98 5.02 -3.52
C MET A 1 9.65 4.94 -5.00
N GLN A 2 9.79 3.78 -5.57
CA GLN A 2 9.40 3.54 -6.94
C GLN A 2 7.99 2.97 -6.94
N LEU A 3 7.06 3.65 -7.61
CA LEU A 3 5.66 3.26 -7.65
C LEU A 3 5.28 2.77 -9.05
N ASN A 4 4.76 1.56 -9.13
CA ASN A 4 4.26 0.97 -10.37
C ASN A 4 2.77 0.70 -10.22
N ILE A 5 1.98 1.13 -11.19
CA ILE A 5 0.53 0.95 -11.17
C ILE A 5 0.12 0.16 -12.40
N SER A 6 -0.64 -0.92 -12.20
CA SER A 6 -1.17 -1.74 -13.27
C SER A 6 -2.69 -1.79 -13.19
N GLY A 7 -3.35 -1.97 -14.32
CA GLY A 7 -4.80 -2.10 -14.37
C GLY A 7 -5.23 -3.38 -15.07
N HIS A 8 -6.23 -4.06 -14.50
CA HIS A 8 -6.84 -5.24 -15.09
C HIS A 8 -8.32 -4.96 -15.31
N HIS A 9 -8.74 -4.92 -16.58
CA HIS A 9 -10.12 -4.61 -16.95
C HIS A 9 -10.57 -3.23 -16.44
N VAL A 10 -9.62 -2.31 -16.32
CA VAL A 10 -9.88 -0.94 -15.91
C VAL A 10 -8.89 -0.03 -16.61
N GLU A 11 -9.37 1.09 -17.11
CA GLU A 11 -8.51 2.09 -17.73
C GLU A 11 -7.84 2.93 -16.65
N LEU A 12 -6.52 3.02 -16.72
CA LEU A 12 -5.75 3.83 -15.78
C LEU A 12 -5.74 5.28 -16.28
N THR A 13 -6.78 6.01 -15.93
CA THR A 13 -6.88 7.42 -16.30
C THR A 13 -5.84 8.24 -15.54
N PRO A 14 -5.47 9.44 -16.05
CA PRO A 14 -4.59 10.33 -15.30
C PRO A 14 -5.11 10.63 -13.89
N ALA A 15 -6.43 10.80 -13.76
CA ALA A 15 -7.04 11.06 -12.45
C ALA A 15 -6.81 9.92 -11.46
N LEU A 16 -6.97 8.67 -11.92
CA LEU A 16 -6.73 7.50 -11.07
C LEU A 16 -5.25 7.39 -10.68
N LYS A 17 -4.37 7.58 -11.65
CA LYS A 17 -2.93 7.53 -11.38
C LYS A 17 -2.52 8.60 -10.38
N ASP A 18 -3.01 9.80 -10.53
CA ASP A 18 -2.71 10.90 -9.63
C ASP A 18 -3.25 10.64 -8.23
N TYR A 19 -4.44 10.06 -8.15
CA TYR A 19 -5.03 9.73 -6.86
C TYR A 19 -4.20 8.70 -6.10
N VAL A 20 -3.81 7.64 -6.78
CA VAL A 20 -2.96 6.60 -6.21
C VAL A 20 -1.62 7.21 -5.78
N ALA A 21 -0.99 7.95 -6.69
CA ALA A 21 0.31 8.56 -6.41
C ALA A 21 0.26 9.48 -5.19
N GLY A 22 -0.79 10.29 -5.07
CA GLY A 22 -0.95 11.18 -3.94
C GLY A 22 -1.11 10.45 -2.62
N LYS A 23 -1.91 9.38 -2.62
CA LYS A 23 -2.12 8.58 -1.41
C LYS A 23 -0.86 7.84 -0.98
N PHE A 24 -0.14 7.27 -1.94
CA PHE A 24 1.08 6.53 -1.65
C PHE A 24 2.23 7.46 -1.26
N ASP A 25 2.21 8.70 -1.75
CA ASP A 25 3.16 9.73 -1.34
C ASP A 25 3.01 10.04 0.15
N LYS A 26 1.78 10.13 0.63
CA LYS A 26 1.52 10.33 2.07
C LYS A 26 2.01 9.14 2.89
N LEU A 27 1.81 7.93 2.36
CA LEU A 27 2.25 6.71 3.02
C LEU A 27 3.78 6.71 3.16
N GLU A 28 4.48 7.12 2.12
CA GLU A 28 5.94 7.22 2.11
C GLU A 28 6.44 8.23 3.14
N ARG A 29 5.72 9.31 3.36
CA ARG A 29 6.09 10.31 4.36
C ARG A 29 6.00 9.76 5.79
N HIS A 30 5.09 8.81 6.02
CA HIS A 30 4.94 8.18 7.33
C HIS A 30 5.97 7.10 7.56
N PHE A 31 6.55 6.57 6.49
CA PHE A 31 7.50 5.47 6.58
C PHE A 31 8.51 5.57 5.44
N ASP A 32 9.71 5.98 5.77
CA ASP A 32 10.73 6.34 4.79
C ASP A 32 11.60 5.19 4.27
N HIS A 33 11.26 3.96 4.62
CA HIS A 33 12.04 2.79 4.20
C HIS A 33 11.31 1.90 3.20
N ILE A 34 10.44 2.50 2.38
CA ILE A 34 9.77 1.79 1.30
C ILE A 34 10.59 1.95 0.03
N SER A 35 11.16 0.86 -0.48
CA SER A 35 11.97 0.92 -1.70
C SER A 35 11.13 0.96 -2.96
N ASN A 36 10.10 0.12 -3.03
CA ASN A 36 9.19 0.16 -4.16
C ASN A 36 7.80 -0.35 -3.76
N CYS A 37 6.84 -0.03 -4.62
CA CYS A 37 5.45 -0.42 -4.41
C CYS A 37 4.83 -0.81 -5.74
N GLN A 38 4.18 -1.96 -5.76
CA GLN A 38 3.42 -2.42 -6.92
C GLN A 38 1.93 -2.35 -6.57
N VAL A 39 1.18 -1.53 -7.31
CA VAL A 39 -0.26 -1.37 -7.12
C VAL A 39 -0.98 -1.95 -8.32
N THR A 40 -2.00 -2.77 -8.08
CA THR A 40 -2.85 -3.32 -9.13
C THR A 40 -4.29 -2.95 -8.86
N LEU A 41 -4.93 -2.32 -9.84
CA LEU A 41 -6.34 -1.98 -9.80
C LEU A 41 -7.07 -2.94 -10.73
N GLU A 42 -8.20 -3.46 -10.27
CA GLU A 42 -8.97 -4.44 -11.03
C GLU A 42 -10.46 -4.16 -10.92
N VAL A 43 -11.17 -4.35 -12.05
CA VAL A 43 -12.64 -4.27 -12.06
C VAL A 43 -13.17 -5.59 -12.55
N GLU A 44 -14.06 -6.19 -11.78
CA GLU A 44 -14.77 -7.41 -12.16
C GLU A 44 -16.26 -7.23 -11.85
N LYS A 45 -17.06 -7.06 -12.89
CA LYS A 45 -18.48 -6.73 -12.77
C LYS A 45 -18.66 -5.44 -11.97
N VAL A 46 -19.33 -5.51 -10.81
CA VAL A 46 -19.52 -4.34 -9.95
C VAL A 46 -18.45 -4.21 -8.89
N ARG A 47 -17.55 -5.19 -8.81
CA ARG A 47 -16.49 -5.19 -7.79
C ARG A 47 -15.28 -4.44 -8.31
N GLN A 48 -14.82 -3.47 -7.55
CA GLN A 48 -13.61 -2.75 -7.86
C GLN A 48 -12.59 -3.02 -6.76
N MET A 49 -11.43 -3.48 -7.15
CA MET A 49 -10.41 -3.96 -6.23
C MET A 49 -9.12 -3.19 -6.39
N ALA A 50 -8.47 -2.94 -5.27
CA ALA A 50 -7.14 -2.32 -5.24
C ALA A 50 -6.25 -3.18 -4.37
N GLU A 51 -5.07 -3.50 -4.90
CA GLU A 51 -4.11 -4.36 -4.23
C GLU A 51 -2.74 -3.74 -4.32
N ALA A 52 -1.94 -3.91 -3.27
CA ALA A 52 -0.57 -3.39 -3.30
C ALA A 52 0.37 -4.26 -2.51
N THR A 53 1.63 -4.30 -2.99
CA THR A 53 2.73 -4.92 -2.29
C THR A 53 3.81 -3.86 -2.12
N LEU A 54 4.21 -3.63 -0.88
CA LEU A 54 5.28 -2.70 -0.52
C LEU A 54 6.52 -3.50 -0.14
N HIS A 55 7.65 -3.13 -0.72
CA HIS A 55 8.94 -3.71 -0.32
C HIS A 55 9.59 -2.77 0.68
N VAL A 56 9.79 -3.29 1.89
CA VAL A 56 10.32 -2.51 3.01
C VAL A 56 11.54 -3.22 3.57
N ILE A 57 12.27 -2.54 4.44
CA ILE A 57 13.39 -3.17 5.12
C ILE A 57 12.87 -4.31 5.99
N GLY A 58 13.38 -5.51 5.75
CA GLY A 58 12.98 -6.67 6.52
C GLY A 58 11.80 -7.44 5.98
N GLY A 59 11.27 -7.08 4.81
CA GLY A 59 10.21 -7.88 4.21
C GLY A 59 9.29 -7.16 3.25
N GLU A 60 8.10 -7.69 3.15
CA GLU A 60 7.05 -7.16 2.27
C GLU A 60 5.77 -6.95 3.07
N ILE A 61 5.03 -5.95 2.66
CA ILE A 61 3.70 -5.66 3.21
C ILE A 61 2.72 -5.72 2.07
N HIS A 62 1.67 -6.51 2.23
CA HIS A 62 0.65 -6.71 1.20
C HIS A 62 -0.73 -6.46 1.76
N ALA A 63 -1.59 -5.80 0.97
CA ALA A 63 -2.97 -5.61 1.32
C ALA A 63 -3.84 -5.55 0.08
N LYS A 64 -5.12 -5.81 0.27
CA LYS A 64 -6.12 -5.78 -0.78
C LYS A 64 -7.40 -5.22 -0.20
N ALA A 65 -8.09 -4.41 -0.99
CA ALA A 65 -9.36 -3.83 -0.61
C ALA A 65 -10.31 -3.86 -1.80
N GLU A 66 -11.60 -3.90 -1.49
CA GLU A 66 -12.65 -4.00 -2.49
C GLU A 66 -13.78 -3.04 -2.12
N ASN A 67 -14.37 -2.42 -3.13
CA ASN A 67 -15.50 -1.52 -2.93
C ASN A 67 -16.26 -1.42 -4.25
N SER A 68 -17.43 -0.81 -4.23
CA SER A 68 -18.18 -0.52 -5.47
C SER A 68 -17.63 0.72 -6.18
N ASP A 69 -16.77 1.49 -5.50
CA ASP A 69 -16.12 2.68 -6.03
C ASP A 69 -14.60 2.49 -5.91
N MET A 70 -13.89 2.69 -7.02
CA MET A 70 -12.44 2.48 -7.06
C MET A 70 -11.69 3.44 -6.12
N TYR A 71 -12.13 4.70 -6.03
CA TYR A 71 -11.48 5.65 -5.13
C TYR A 71 -11.61 5.21 -3.68
N ALA A 72 -12.78 4.70 -3.31
CA ALA A 72 -12.99 4.15 -1.97
C ALA A 72 -12.17 2.89 -1.73
N ALA A 73 -11.99 2.06 -2.75
CA ALA A 73 -11.16 0.87 -2.67
C ALA A 73 -9.69 1.26 -2.42
N ILE A 74 -9.22 2.28 -3.12
CA ILE A 74 -7.85 2.79 -2.95
C ILE A 74 -7.67 3.35 -1.53
N ASP A 75 -8.64 4.11 -1.04
CA ASP A 75 -8.58 4.67 0.32
C ASP A 75 -8.50 3.55 1.37
N ALA A 76 -9.33 2.52 1.21
CA ALA A 76 -9.33 1.39 2.14
C ALA A 76 -8.02 0.61 2.06
N LEU A 77 -7.47 0.47 0.86
CA LEU A 77 -6.18 -0.18 0.66
C LEU A 77 -5.07 0.54 1.42
N VAL A 78 -4.98 1.86 1.25
CA VAL A 78 -3.95 2.66 1.89
C VAL A 78 -4.09 2.61 3.42
N ASP A 79 -5.32 2.63 3.92
CA ASP A 79 -5.58 2.51 5.34
C ASP A 79 -5.06 1.18 5.91
N LYS A 80 -5.30 0.09 5.18
CA LYS A 80 -4.79 -1.23 5.57
C LYS A 80 -3.27 -1.28 5.54
N LEU A 81 -2.66 -0.69 4.53
CA LEU A 81 -1.21 -0.64 4.41
C LEU A 81 -0.59 0.15 5.55
N ASP A 82 -1.19 1.29 5.88
CA ASP A 82 -0.72 2.15 6.95
C ASP A 82 -0.69 1.39 8.28
N ARG A 83 -1.74 0.63 8.57
CA ARG A 83 -1.82 -0.18 9.79
C ARG A 83 -0.75 -1.27 9.81
N GLN A 84 -0.52 -1.91 8.67
CA GLN A 84 0.49 -2.96 8.57
C GLN A 84 1.90 -2.40 8.69
N ILE A 85 2.15 -1.22 8.13
CA ILE A 85 3.43 -0.54 8.26
C ILE A 85 3.71 -0.25 9.72
N LEU A 86 2.72 0.25 10.43
CA LEU A 86 2.85 0.56 11.84
C LEU A 86 3.19 -0.69 12.65
N LYS A 87 2.51 -1.79 12.39
CA LYS A 87 2.80 -3.07 13.03
C LYS A 87 4.22 -3.55 12.72
N HIS A 88 4.63 -3.43 11.49
CA HIS A 88 5.98 -3.85 11.06
C HIS A 88 7.04 -3.03 11.77
N LYS A 89 6.82 -1.72 11.88
CA LYS A 89 7.71 -0.81 12.56
C LYS A 89 7.82 -1.12 14.05
N GLU A 90 6.69 -1.37 14.71
CA GLU A 90 6.64 -1.74 16.11
C GLU A 90 7.36 -3.06 16.36
N LYS A 91 7.15 -4.04 15.50
CA LYS A 91 7.79 -5.34 15.60
C LYS A 91 9.30 -5.22 15.48
N ASN A 92 9.80 -4.40 14.58
CA ASN A 92 11.23 -4.19 14.41
C ASN A 92 11.84 -3.49 15.64
N VAL A 93 11.14 -2.51 16.19
CA VAL A 93 11.58 -1.82 17.41
C VAL A 93 11.63 -2.79 18.58
N ASP A 94 10.58 -3.59 18.76
CA ASP A 94 10.54 -4.60 19.82
C ASP A 94 11.66 -5.61 19.70
N ARG A 95 11.93 -6.06 18.47
CA ARG A 95 13.00 -7.00 18.21
C ARG A 95 14.36 -6.42 18.59
N MET A 96 14.60 -5.18 18.23
CA MET A 96 15.84 -4.49 18.54
C MET A 96 15.99 -4.29 20.06
N HIS A 97 14.93 -3.86 20.70
CA HIS A 97 14.93 -3.63 22.15
C HIS A 97 15.05 -4.94 22.92
N GLY A 98 14.35 -5.97 22.47
CA GLY A 98 14.42 -7.29 23.09
C GLY A 98 15.82 -7.86 23.07
N ASN A 99 16.53 -7.71 21.97
CA ASN A 99 17.90 -8.16 21.83
C ASN A 99 18.83 -7.35 22.71
N GLY A 100 18.60 -6.05 22.79
CA GLY A 100 19.41 -5.18 23.62
C GLY A 100 19.21 -5.39 25.11
N ALA A 101 18.04 -5.87 25.50
CA ALA A 101 17.72 -6.08 26.90
C ALA A 101 18.36 -7.35 27.46
N ARG A 102 18.91 -8.17 26.63
CA ARG A 102 19.48 -9.45 27.03
C ARG A 102 21.00 -9.45 26.91
#